data_94c142d378e06de6f234ab83e599dcb1
#
_entry.id   94c142d378e06de6f234ab83e599dcb1
#
_cell.length_a   1.000
_cell.length_b   1.000
_cell.length_c   1.000
_cell.angle_alpha   90.00
_cell.angle_beta   90.00
_cell.angle_gamma   90.00
#
_symmetry.space_group_name_H-M   'P 1'
#
loop_
_entity.id
_entity.type
_entity.pdbx_description
1 polymer ?
#
loop_
_entity_poly.entity_id
_entity_poly.type
_entity_poly.pdbx_seq_one_letter_code
_entity_poly.pdbx_strand_id
1 'polypeptide(L)'
;ITQSKLNLGYQIQCDFTSPQHYAFTVFNAIFGGFSQSRLFQVVREKHSLCYYISSSYDAFNGMMIVNAGIEQKDYQKTLDLIHQQLSDLQNGNVREEEMKIAKMMLTNALKKTNDEASSMIALAYNRDITHVRETSEEYIEKLMNVTLEEIVDVAKKVKLDTIYFLTGKEFHENI
;
A
#
# COMPACT_ATOMS: atom_id res chain seq x y z
N ILE A 1 -22.64 10.18 11.75
CA ILE A 1 -21.77 9.37 10.88
C ILE A 1 -21.87 7.95 11.39
N THR A 2 -22.37 7.04 10.57
CA THR A 2 -22.57 5.63 10.93
C THR A 2 -21.26 4.84 10.93
N GLN A 3 -20.22 5.35 10.29
CA GLN A 3 -18.91 4.72 10.19
C GLN A 3 -17.82 5.80 10.19
N SER A 4 -16.87 5.65 11.11
CA SER A 4 -15.71 6.54 11.19
C SER A 4 -14.70 6.22 10.08
N LYS A 5 -13.95 7.23 9.62
CA LYS A 5 -12.90 7.08 8.59
C LYS A 5 -11.56 7.38 9.21
N LEU A 6 -10.67 6.40 9.17
CA LEU A 6 -9.28 6.51 9.59
C LEU A 6 -8.39 6.56 8.35
N ASN A 7 -7.58 7.61 8.26
CA ASN A 7 -6.59 7.77 7.19
C ASN A 7 -5.22 8.03 7.82
N LEU A 8 -4.22 7.28 7.39
CA LEU A 8 -2.83 7.49 7.79
C LEU A 8 -2.02 7.89 6.57
N GLY A 9 -1.40 9.06 6.62
CA GLY A 9 -0.46 9.54 5.61
C GLY A 9 0.97 9.23 6.01
N TYR A 10 1.72 8.63 5.10
CA TYR A 10 3.14 8.32 5.28
C TYR A 10 3.95 9.03 4.22
N GLN A 11 5.07 9.63 4.64
CA GLN A 11 6.10 10.11 3.74
C GLN A 11 6.96 8.94 3.30
N ILE A 12 7.30 8.93 2.01
CA ILE A 12 8.20 7.95 1.40
C ILE A 12 9.21 8.70 0.54
N GLN A 13 10.45 8.24 0.53
CA GLN A 13 11.50 8.82 -0.30
C GLN A 13 11.64 7.99 -1.59
N CYS A 14 10.57 7.94 -2.36
CA CYS A 14 10.53 7.15 -3.58
C CYS A 14 9.55 7.79 -4.58
N ASP A 15 9.99 7.97 -5.81
CA ASP A 15 9.19 8.43 -6.93
C ASP A 15 9.30 7.48 -8.13
N PHE A 16 8.65 7.80 -9.24
CA PHE A 16 8.67 6.98 -10.45
C PHE A 16 10.06 6.78 -11.05
N THR A 17 11.00 7.70 -10.83
CA THR A 17 12.36 7.63 -11.36
C THR A 17 13.31 6.91 -10.42
N SER A 18 12.88 6.66 -9.20
CA SER A 18 13.67 5.96 -8.19
C SER A 18 13.88 4.50 -8.57
N PRO A 19 15.12 3.97 -8.47
CA PRO A 19 15.36 2.53 -8.62
C PRO A 19 14.52 1.68 -7.65
N GLN A 20 14.07 2.25 -6.55
CA GLN A 20 13.28 1.60 -5.51
C GLN A 20 11.78 1.57 -5.80
N HIS A 21 11.33 2.18 -6.90
CA HIS A 21 9.92 2.22 -7.28
C HIS A 21 9.27 0.83 -7.33
N TYR A 22 9.96 -0.15 -7.93
CA TYR A 22 9.45 -1.52 -8.05
C TYR A 22 9.37 -2.22 -6.70
N ALA A 23 10.39 -2.06 -5.87
CA ALA A 23 10.39 -2.60 -4.51
C ALA A 23 9.26 -1.99 -3.67
N PHE A 24 9.02 -0.68 -3.81
CA PHE A 24 7.92 0.00 -3.12
C PHE A 24 6.55 -0.48 -3.61
N THR A 25 6.41 -0.73 -4.91
CA THR A 25 5.18 -1.28 -5.49
C THR A 25 4.88 -2.67 -4.93
N VAL A 26 5.88 -3.55 -4.83
CA VAL A 26 5.72 -4.88 -4.23
C VAL A 26 5.45 -4.77 -2.72
N PHE A 27 6.17 -3.91 -2.01
CA PHE A 27 5.92 -3.62 -0.59
C PHE A 27 4.46 -3.20 -0.35
N ASN A 28 3.94 -2.22 -1.10
CA ASN A 28 2.55 -1.77 -0.96
C ASN A 28 1.54 -2.89 -1.26
N ALA A 29 1.84 -3.75 -2.25
CA ALA A 29 1.00 -4.91 -2.57
C ALA A 29 0.91 -5.90 -1.40
N ILE A 30 2.02 -6.16 -0.70
CA ILE A 30 2.06 -7.01 0.50
C ILE A 30 1.36 -6.31 1.67
N PHE A 31 1.59 -5.01 1.87
CA PHE A 31 1.08 -4.26 3.01
C PHE A 31 -0.43 -4.08 2.98
N GLY A 32 -0.98 -3.44 1.94
CA GLY A 32 -2.42 -3.12 1.89
C GLY A 32 -3.02 -2.95 0.49
N GLY A 33 -2.27 -3.24 -0.58
CA GLY A 33 -2.67 -2.96 -1.95
C GLY A 33 -3.74 -3.89 -2.53
N PHE A 34 -3.96 -5.07 -1.95
CA PHE A 34 -4.90 -6.09 -2.45
C PHE A 34 -5.63 -6.79 -1.31
N SER A 35 -6.66 -7.58 -1.65
CA SER A 35 -7.43 -8.40 -0.70
C SER A 35 -6.63 -9.52 -0.04
N GLN A 36 -5.47 -9.89 -0.58
CA GLN A 36 -4.55 -10.85 0.03
C GLN A 36 -3.44 -10.17 0.86
N SER A 37 -3.48 -8.84 0.99
CA SER A 37 -2.50 -8.07 1.75
C SER A 37 -2.65 -8.25 3.26
N ARG A 38 -1.59 -7.91 4.00
CA ARG A 38 -1.57 -8.04 5.46
C ARG A 38 -2.65 -7.22 6.16
N LEU A 39 -2.81 -5.96 5.77
CA LEU A 39 -3.84 -5.12 6.38
C LEU A 39 -5.23 -5.73 6.19
N PHE A 40 -5.54 -6.21 4.98
CA PHE A 40 -6.83 -6.83 4.72
C PHE A 40 -7.00 -8.12 5.51
N GLN A 41 -6.02 -9.03 5.47
CA GLN A 41 -6.09 -10.33 6.14
C GLN A 41 -6.09 -10.23 7.67
N VAL A 42 -5.30 -9.30 8.23
CA VAL A 42 -5.17 -9.17 9.68
C VAL A 42 -6.28 -8.28 10.26
N VAL A 43 -6.42 -7.05 9.76
CA VAL A 43 -7.32 -6.07 10.38
C VAL A 43 -8.78 -6.37 10.07
N ARG A 44 -9.08 -6.70 8.80
CA ARG A 44 -10.44 -6.96 8.36
C ARG A 44 -10.88 -8.40 8.62
N GLU A 45 -10.17 -9.39 8.05
CA GLU A 45 -10.63 -10.78 8.07
C GLU A 45 -10.44 -11.42 9.45
N LYS A 46 -9.24 -11.32 10.03
CA LYS A 46 -8.92 -11.97 11.32
C LYS A 46 -9.56 -11.27 12.51
N HIS A 47 -9.52 -9.93 12.55
CA HIS A 47 -9.98 -9.15 13.70
C HIS A 47 -11.33 -8.46 13.49
N SER A 48 -11.87 -8.43 12.28
CA SER A 48 -13.18 -7.84 11.95
C SER A 48 -13.34 -6.38 12.41
N LEU A 49 -12.25 -5.58 12.40
CA LEU A 49 -12.23 -4.22 12.93
C LEU A 49 -12.67 -3.16 11.92
N CYS A 50 -12.72 -3.51 10.63
CA CYS A 50 -13.04 -2.55 9.59
C CYS A 50 -13.92 -3.16 8.50
N TYR A 51 -14.74 -2.32 7.89
CA TYR A 51 -15.49 -2.68 6.70
C TYR A 51 -14.61 -2.73 5.45
N TYR A 52 -13.71 -1.78 5.33
CA TYR A 52 -12.67 -1.76 4.32
C TYR A 52 -11.35 -1.27 4.92
N ILE A 53 -10.26 -1.74 4.38
CA ILE A 53 -8.92 -1.23 4.63
C ILE A 53 -8.05 -1.46 3.40
N SER A 54 -7.27 -0.47 3.03
CA SER A 54 -6.32 -0.56 1.92
C SER A 54 -5.17 0.41 2.10
N SER A 55 -4.06 0.15 1.42
CA SER A 55 -3.01 1.14 1.22
C SER A 55 -2.85 1.46 -0.26
N SER A 56 -2.52 2.71 -0.55
CA SER A 56 -2.19 3.19 -1.89
C SER A 56 -0.85 3.92 -1.89
N TYR A 57 -0.09 3.74 -2.95
CA TYR A 57 1.20 4.37 -3.18
C TYR A 57 1.05 5.42 -4.28
N ASP A 58 1.38 6.67 -3.96
CA ASP A 58 1.43 7.79 -4.90
C ASP A 58 2.90 8.18 -5.14
N ALA A 59 3.44 7.69 -6.25
CA ALA A 59 4.81 7.95 -6.65
C ALA A 59 5.06 9.37 -7.16
N PHE A 60 4.01 10.13 -7.53
CA PHE A 60 4.16 11.53 -7.93
C PHE A 60 4.44 12.43 -6.72
N ASN A 61 3.76 12.17 -5.62
CA ASN A 61 3.85 12.97 -4.41
C ASN A 61 4.78 12.38 -3.35
N GLY A 62 5.36 11.21 -3.59
CA GLY A 62 6.22 10.54 -2.60
C GLY A 62 5.45 10.17 -1.33
N MET A 63 4.22 9.70 -1.47
CA MET A 63 3.30 9.43 -0.37
C MET A 63 2.73 8.02 -0.43
N MET A 64 2.46 7.46 0.74
CA MET A 64 1.61 6.29 0.89
C MET A 64 0.45 6.65 1.84
N ILE A 65 -0.76 6.21 1.51
CA ILE A 65 -1.95 6.46 2.31
C ILE A 65 -2.59 5.13 2.67
N VAL A 66 -2.87 4.94 3.96
CA VAL A 66 -3.75 3.85 4.45
C VAL A 66 -5.12 4.43 4.72
N ASN A 67 -6.16 3.80 4.19
CA ASN A 67 -7.55 4.18 4.40
C ASN A 67 -8.31 3.03 5.04
N ALA A 68 -9.08 3.30 6.10
CA ALA A 68 -9.92 2.30 6.75
C ALA A 68 -11.26 2.91 7.19
N GLY A 69 -12.33 2.10 7.04
CA GLY A 69 -13.64 2.41 7.61
C GLY A 69 -13.87 1.56 8.85
N ILE A 70 -13.91 2.18 10.04
CA ILE A 70 -13.92 1.51 11.33
C ILE A 70 -15.06 2.00 12.23
N GLU A 71 -15.36 1.28 13.29
CA GLU A 71 -16.15 1.83 14.40
C GLU A 71 -15.24 2.69 15.31
N GLN A 72 -15.80 3.72 15.91
CA GLN A 72 -15.06 4.65 16.78
C GLN A 72 -14.33 3.93 17.92
N LYS A 73 -14.97 2.94 18.54
CA LYS A 73 -14.39 2.14 19.64
C LYS A 73 -13.15 1.32 19.23
N ASP A 74 -12.99 1.04 17.94
CA ASP A 74 -11.92 0.19 17.39
C ASP A 74 -10.70 0.99 16.93
N TYR A 75 -10.70 2.32 17.12
CA TYR A 75 -9.64 3.24 16.68
C TYR A 75 -8.24 2.77 17.11
N GLN A 76 -8.02 2.67 18.42
CA GLN A 76 -6.68 2.35 18.93
C GLN A 76 -6.21 0.98 18.48
N LYS A 77 -7.06 -0.03 18.58
CA LYS A 77 -6.72 -1.40 18.18
C LYS A 77 -6.39 -1.51 16.69
N THR A 78 -7.12 -0.78 15.83
CA THR A 78 -6.84 -0.73 14.39
C THR A 78 -5.51 -0.07 14.12
N LEU A 79 -5.23 1.06 14.78
CA LEU A 79 -3.98 1.78 14.65
C LEU A 79 -2.77 0.91 15.05
N ASP A 80 -2.86 0.25 16.20
CA ASP A 80 -1.82 -0.64 16.71
C ASP A 80 -1.52 -1.79 15.72
N LEU A 81 -2.57 -2.40 15.15
CA LEU A 81 -2.39 -3.48 14.17
C LEU A 81 -1.77 -3.00 12.87
N ILE A 82 -2.14 -1.81 12.37
CA ILE A 82 -1.53 -1.21 11.18
C ILE A 82 -0.03 -0.99 11.43
N HIS A 83 0.33 -0.40 12.58
CA HIS A 83 1.71 -0.15 12.95
C HIS A 83 2.50 -1.46 13.12
N GLN A 84 1.89 -2.49 13.71
CA GLN A 84 2.53 -3.79 13.84
C GLN A 84 2.83 -4.42 12.49
N GLN A 85 1.87 -4.40 11.53
CA GLN A 85 2.11 -4.95 10.20
C GLN A 85 3.23 -4.21 9.47
N LEU A 86 3.32 -2.88 9.62
CA LEU A 86 4.43 -2.10 9.06
C LEU A 86 5.75 -2.49 9.72
N SER A 87 5.80 -2.56 11.04
CA SER A 87 6.99 -2.96 11.81
C SER A 87 7.49 -4.36 11.43
N ASP A 88 6.57 -5.30 11.23
CA ASP A 88 6.92 -6.66 10.79
C ASP A 88 7.60 -6.65 9.42
N LEU A 89 7.13 -5.83 8.47
CA LEU A 89 7.76 -5.67 7.17
C LEU A 89 9.15 -5.00 7.28
N GLN A 90 9.29 -3.99 8.13
CA GLN A 90 10.56 -3.31 8.40
C GLN A 90 11.62 -4.23 9.02
N ASN A 91 11.18 -5.23 9.76
CA ASN A 91 12.04 -6.24 10.41
C ASN A 91 12.30 -7.48 9.52
N GLY A 92 11.79 -7.50 8.30
CA GLY A 92 12.00 -8.61 7.36
C GLY A 92 11.14 -9.84 7.63
N ASN A 93 10.12 -9.73 8.48
CA ASN A 93 9.17 -10.82 8.75
C ASN A 93 8.19 -10.97 7.57
N VAL A 94 8.70 -11.33 6.41
CA VAL A 94 7.93 -11.54 5.18
C VAL A 94 8.07 -12.98 4.75
N ARG A 95 6.94 -13.64 4.52
CA ARG A 95 6.94 -15.02 4.00
C ARG A 95 7.12 -15.01 2.48
N GLU A 96 7.84 -15.98 1.96
CA GLU A 96 8.04 -16.14 0.52
C GLU A 96 6.71 -16.21 -0.25
N GLU A 97 5.71 -16.86 0.33
CA GLU A 97 4.37 -16.96 -0.22
C GLU A 97 3.69 -15.59 -0.38
N GLU A 98 3.86 -14.65 0.58
CA GLU A 98 3.32 -13.29 0.49
C GLU A 98 3.94 -12.52 -0.68
N MET A 99 5.24 -12.64 -0.86
CA MET A 99 5.95 -12.04 -2.00
C MET A 99 5.45 -12.59 -3.33
N LYS A 100 5.33 -13.90 -3.42
CA LYS A 100 4.85 -14.59 -4.63
C LYS A 100 3.43 -14.15 -4.98
N ILE A 101 2.51 -14.12 -4.01
CA ILE A 101 1.13 -13.68 -4.20
C ILE A 101 1.10 -12.22 -4.64
N ALA A 102 1.84 -11.33 -3.97
CA ALA A 102 1.89 -9.90 -4.31
C ALA A 102 2.37 -9.67 -5.76
N LYS A 103 3.46 -10.31 -6.16
CA LYS A 103 4.00 -10.23 -7.53
C LYS A 103 3.02 -10.78 -8.57
N MET A 104 2.34 -11.89 -8.28
CA MET A 104 1.30 -12.45 -9.15
C MET A 104 0.11 -11.49 -9.31
N MET A 105 -0.37 -10.91 -8.21
CA MET A 105 -1.49 -9.94 -8.24
C MET A 105 -1.14 -8.69 -9.04
N LEU A 106 0.07 -8.14 -8.86
CA LEU A 106 0.57 -7.01 -9.63
C LEU A 106 0.66 -7.34 -11.12
N THR A 107 1.22 -8.48 -11.47
CA THR A 107 1.32 -8.94 -12.86
C THR A 107 -0.05 -9.07 -13.51
N ASN A 108 -1.02 -9.65 -12.81
CA ASN A 108 -2.38 -9.80 -13.32
C ASN A 108 -3.09 -8.44 -13.49
N ALA A 109 -2.89 -7.51 -12.55
CA ALA A 109 -3.43 -6.16 -12.65
C ALA A 109 -2.86 -5.42 -13.88
N LEU A 110 -1.56 -5.51 -14.11
CA LEU A 110 -0.90 -4.90 -15.29
C LEU A 110 -1.39 -5.49 -16.61
N LYS A 111 -1.54 -6.82 -16.70
CA LYS A 111 -2.09 -7.46 -17.91
C LYS A 111 -3.50 -6.96 -18.20
N LYS A 112 -4.34 -6.82 -17.18
CA LYS A 112 -5.70 -6.29 -17.33
C LYS A 112 -5.72 -4.83 -17.80
N THR A 113 -4.72 -4.02 -17.42
CA THR A 113 -4.59 -2.62 -17.87
C THR A 113 -4.56 -2.51 -19.40
N ASN A 114 -3.95 -3.47 -20.08
CA ASN A 114 -3.86 -3.48 -21.54
C ASN A 114 -5.21 -3.74 -22.25
N ASP A 115 -6.21 -4.23 -21.52
CA ASP A 115 -7.54 -4.53 -22.05
C ASP A 115 -8.53 -3.37 -21.86
N GLU A 116 -8.14 -2.33 -21.11
CA GLU A 116 -9.00 -1.18 -20.81
C GLU A 116 -8.46 0.12 -21.44
N ALA A 117 -9.23 0.75 -22.33
CA ALA A 117 -8.81 1.98 -23.03
C ALA A 117 -8.45 3.13 -22.07
N SER A 118 -9.22 3.32 -20.98
CA SER A 118 -8.93 4.34 -19.96
C SER A 118 -7.60 4.11 -19.26
N SER A 119 -7.30 2.86 -18.96
CA SER A 119 -6.04 2.46 -18.32
C SER A 119 -4.84 2.63 -19.26
N MET A 120 -5.03 2.34 -20.54
CA MET A 120 -4.01 2.59 -21.58
C MET A 120 -3.71 4.08 -21.74
N ILE A 121 -4.74 4.94 -21.72
CA ILE A 121 -4.57 6.40 -21.79
C ILE A 121 -3.81 6.89 -20.55
N ALA A 122 -4.19 6.45 -19.35
CA ALA A 122 -3.49 6.81 -18.12
C ALA A 122 -2.02 6.35 -18.13
N LEU A 123 -1.74 5.16 -18.64
CA LEU A 123 -0.37 4.65 -18.79
C LEU A 123 0.44 5.50 -19.75
N ALA A 124 -0.12 5.85 -20.93
CA ALA A 124 0.54 6.72 -21.91
C ALA A 124 0.83 8.11 -21.33
N TYR A 125 -0.14 8.68 -20.63
CA TYR A 125 0.01 9.98 -19.94
C TYR A 125 1.11 9.93 -18.87
N ASN A 126 1.12 8.90 -18.02
CA ASN A 126 2.14 8.73 -17.01
C ASN A 126 3.55 8.59 -17.61
N ARG A 127 3.69 7.83 -18.71
CA ARG A 127 4.96 7.69 -19.44
C ARG A 127 5.45 9.01 -20.01
N ASP A 128 4.55 9.85 -20.48
CA ASP A 128 4.90 11.16 -21.02
C ASP A 128 5.40 12.11 -19.94
N ILE A 129 4.71 12.19 -18.79
CA ILE A 129 5.07 13.06 -17.67
C ILE A 129 6.35 12.58 -16.98
N THR A 130 6.50 11.28 -16.74
CA THR A 130 7.64 10.74 -15.99
C THR A 130 8.87 10.54 -16.84
N HIS A 131 8.74 10.60 -18.17
CA HIS A 131 9.77 10.23 -19.15
C HIS A 131 10.29 8.80 -18.99
N VAL A 132 9.63 7.96 -18.20
CA VAL A 132 9.93 6.55 -18.06
C VAL A 132 9.32 5.78 -19.22
N ARG A 133 10.18 5.26 -20.11
CA ARG A 133 9.78 4.56 -21.34
C ARG A 133 10.15 3.10 -21.24
N GLU A 134 9.38 2.36 -20.45
CA GLU A 134 9.51 0.91 -20.37
C GLU A 134 8.23 0.24 -20.88
N THR A 135 8.37 -0.97 -21.39
CA THR A 135 7.24 -1.81 -21.79
C THR A 135 6.59 -2.44 -20.55
N SER A 136 5.39 -2.98 -20.71
CA SER A 136 4.73 -3.71 -19.62
C SER A 136 5.51 -4.98 -19.24
N GLU A 137 6.16 -5.61 -20.19
CA GLU A 137 7.01 -6.78 -20.01
C GLU A 137 8.25 -6.44 -19.18
N GLU A 138 8.96 -5.35 -19.51
CA GLU A 138 10.12 -4.86 -18.77
C GLU A 138 9.73 -4.47 -17.33
N TYR A 139 8.57 -3.83 -17.15
CA TYR A 139 8.05 -3.49 -15.83
C TYR A 139 7.77 -4.75 -14.99
N ILE A 140 7.10 -5.75 -15.58
CA ILE A 140 6.82 -7.03 -14.92
C ILE A 140 8.13 -7.73 -14.53
N GLU A 141 9.11 -7.76 -15.42
CA GLU A 141 10.41 -8.38 -15.16
C GLU A 141 11.09 -7.73 -13.93
N LYS A 142 11.10 -6.40 -13.85
CA LYS A 142 11.64 -5.67 -12.71
C LYS A 142 10.89 -5.99 -11.42
N LEU A 143 9.55 -6.04 -11.45
CA LEU A 143 8.75 -6.45 -10.28
C LEU A 143 9.09 -7.88 -9.83
N MET A 144 9.24 -8.81 -10.78
CA MET A 144 9.56 -10.21 -10.46
C MET A 144 10.95 -10.37 -9.86
N ASN A 145 11.91 -9.50 -10.20
CA ASN A 145 13.27 -9.53 -9.69
C ASN A 145 13.44 -8.86 -8.32
N VAL A 146 12.43 -8.14 -7.81
CA VAL A 146 12.48 -7.52 -6.47
C VAL A 146 12.79 -8.58 -5.39
N THR A 147 13.76 -8.28 -4.55
CA THR A 147 14.22 -9.15 -3.45
C THR A 147 13.56 -8.79 -2.12
N LEU A 148 13.66 -9.68 -1.14
CA LEU A 148 13.23 -9.41 0.23
C LEU A 148 14.00 -8.24 0.86
N GLU A 149 15.31 -8.17 0.61
CA GLU A 149 16.16 -7.11 1.15
C GLU A 149 15.71 -5.73 0.65
N GLU A 150 15.41 -5.60 -0.65
CA GLU A 150 14.90 -4.37 -1.23
C GLU A 150 13.52 -3.98 -0.63
N ILE A 151 12.63 -4.95 -0.35
CA ILE A 151 11.35 -4.70 0.32
C ILE A 151 11.57 -4.16 1.74
N VAL A 152 12.49 -4.74 2.50
CA VAL A 152 12.83 -4.29 3.86
C VAL A 152 13.42 -2.89 3.83
N ASP A 153 14.29 -2.60 2.87
CA ASP A 153 14.93 -1.29 2.74
C ASP A 153 13.92 -0.18 2.43
N VAL A 154 12.95 -0.44 1.56
CA VAL A 154 11.90 0.55 1.30
C VAL A 154 10.92 0.65 2.47
N ALA A 155 10.59 -0.45 3.15
CA ALA A 155 9.73 -0.43 4.33
C ALA A 155 10.29 0.46 5.44
N LYS A 156 11.61 0.45 5.67
CA LYS A 156 12.30 1.31 6.66
C LYS A 156 12.23 2.80 6.34
N LYS A 157 11.96 3.16 5.08
CA LYS A 157 11.81 4.55 4.64
C LYS A 157 10.40 5.10 4.84
N VAL A 158 9.43 4.24 5.12
CA VAL A 158 8.05 4.64 5.40
C VAL A 158 7.98 5.31 6.77
N LYS A 159 7.63 6.59 6.79
CA LYS A 159 7.51 7.39 8.01
C LYS A 159 6.10 7.93 8.13
N LEU A 160 5.43 7.61 9.24
CA LEU A 160 4.14 8.19 9.56
C LEU A 160 4.29 9.71 9.68
N ASP A 161 3.42 10.44 8.99
CA ASP A 161 3.36 11.89 9.00
C ASP A 161 2.07 12.36 9.66
N THR A 162 0.93 11.88 9.21
CA THR A 162 -0.37 12.39 9.64
C THR A 162 -1.34 11.25 9.91
N ILE A 163 -2.10 11.38 10.99
CA ILE A 163 -3.29 10.57 11.25
C ILE A 163 -4.50 11.49 11.17
N TYR A 164 -5.47 11.15 10.34
CA TYR A 164 -6.75 11.84 10.25
C TYR A 164 -7.88 10.87 10.61
N PHE A 165 -8.67 11.23 11.62
CA PHE A 165 -9.80 10.43 12.07
C PHE A 165 -11.09 11.25 12.04
N LEU A 166 -11.97 10.94 11.10
CA LEU A 166 -13.30 11.54 10.98
C LEU A 166 -14.31 10.65 11.70
N THR A 167 -14.90 11.16 12.78
CA THR A 167 -15.84 10.43 13.62
C THR A 167 -16.98 11.32 14.10
N GLY A 168 -17.91 10.76 14.91
CA GLY A 168 -18.95 11.51 15.59
C GLY A 168 -18.41 12.44 16.69
N LYS A 169 -19.27 13.29 17.24
CA LYS A 169 -18.89 14.39 18.15
C LYS A 169 -18.37 13.96 19.53
N GLU A 170 -18.44 12.67 19.88
CA GLU A 170 -18.11 12.18 21.23
C GLU A 170 -16.73 11.49 21.32
N PHE A 171 -15.87 11.66 20.31
CA PHE A 171 -14.52 11.07 20.35
C PHE A 171 -13.57 11.98 21.14
N HIS A 172 -12.98 11.44 22.22
CA HIS A 172 -11.89 12.03 22.95
C HIS A 172 -10.66 11.13 22.79
N GLU A 173 -9.62 11.62 22.13
CA GLU A 173 -8.33 10.95 22.09
C GLU A 173 -7.68 11.08 23.48
N ASN A 174 -7.41 9.96 24.13
CA ASN A 174 -6.61 9.95 25.34
C ASN A 174 -5.14 10.13 24.91
N ILE A 175 -4.69 11.38 24.93
CA ILE A 175 -3.31 11.79 24.66
C ILE A 175 -2.44 11.47 25.90
#